data_8426d0b0e54853819c4603a8c61d9e89
#
_entry.id   8426d0b0e54853819c4603a8c61d9e89
#
_cell.length_a   1.000
_cell.length_b   1.000
_cell.length_c   1.000
_cell.angle_alpha   90.00
_cell.angle_beta   90.00
_cell.angle_gamma   90.00
#
_symmetry.space_group_name_H-M   'P 1'
#
loop_
_entity.id
_entity.type
_entity.pdbx_description
1 polymer ?
#
loop_
_entity_poly.entity_id
_entity_poly.type
_entity_poly.pdbx_seq_one_letter_code
_entity_poly.pdbx_strand_id
1 'polypeptide(L)'
;SKIYVYIYIFSNIILLMDFDMLSDKKNYSLEDDPGPFSKNNGFLYNLECNGIFFKGFEVNEVNCNKAGIAHGGTLISFADGIMGYTAWKKDSFPCLTAKLTANYIGPAPKGSWVYGFAEVIRETNSILFMRCSLYIKENIIFTADGIFKIIRNRGKNDPS
;
A
#
# COMPACT_ATOMS: atom_id res chain seq x y z
N SER A 1 13.63 -19.84 -12.95
CA SER A 1 12.23 -20.01 -13.37
C SER A 1 11.44 -18.82 -12.87
N LYS A 2 10.70 -18.14 -13.75
CA LYS A 2 9.81 -17.05 -13.35
C LYS A 2 8.65 -17.64 -12.57
N ILE A 3 8.43 -17.17 -11.34
CA ILE A 3 7.29 -17.58 -10.54
C ILE A 3 6.16 -16.60 -10.84
N TYR A 4 5.14 -17.08 -11.52
CA TYR A 4 3.92 -16.34 -11.79
C TYR A 4 2.83 -16.81 -10.82
N VAL A 5 2.19 -15.88 -10.14
CA VAL A 5 1.01 -16.17 -9.30
C VAL A 5 -0.19 -15.40 -9.83
N TYR A 6 -1.29 -16.13 -9.99
CA TYR A 6 -2.56 -15.51 -10.33
C TYR A 6 -3.14 -14.86 -9.09
N ILE A 7 -3.27 -13.54 -9.13
CA ILE A 7 -4.01 -12.81 -8.08
C ILE A 7 -5.39 -12.52 -8.63
N TYR A 8 -6.42 -13.06 -7.97
CA TYR A 8 -7.80 -12.68 -8.21
C TYR A 8 -8.04 -11.30 -7.58
N ILE A 9 -8.09 -10.27 -8.41
CA ILE A 9 -8.57 -8.96 -8.02
C ILE A 9 -10.09 -8.96 -8.23
N PHE A 10 -10.83 -8.41 -7.32
CA PHE A 10 -12.31 -8.46 -7.24
C PHE A 10 -13.07 -7.90 -8.47
N SER A 11 -12.38 -7.45 -9.50
CA SER A 11 -12.93 -6.92 -10.75
C SER A 11 -12.82 -7.86 -11.96
N ASN A 12 -12.74 -9.18 -11.78
CA ASN A 12 -12.56 -10.18 -12.85
C ASN A 12 -11.25 -10.07 -13.65
N ILE A 13 -10.23 -9.37 -13.16
CA ILE A 13 -8.92 -9.31 -13.78
C ILE A 13 -8.05 -10.37 -13.11
N ILE A 14 -7.67 -11.40 -13.86
CA ILE A 14 -6.60 -12.31 -13.46
C ILE A 14 -5.30 -11.59 -13.76
N LEU A 15 -4.60 -11.12 -12.71
CA LEU A 15 -3.30 -10.50 -12.86
C LEU A 15 -2.22 -11.57 -12.74
N LEU A 16 -1.39 -11.69 -13.76
CA LEU A 16 -0.16 -12.46 -13.70
C LEU A 16 0.91 -11.58 -13.04
N MET A 17 1.24 -11.85 -11.76
CA MET A 17 2.30 -11.11 -11.08
C MET A 17 3.66 -11.74 -11.34
N ASP A 18 4.57 -10.94 -11.89
CA ASP A 18 5.99 -11.27 -11.98
C ASP A 18 6.68 -10.78 -10.69
N PHE A 19 6.83 -11.68 -9.72
CA PHE A 19 7.46 -11.37 -8.44
C PHE A 19 8.91 -10.96 -8.57
N ASP A 20 9.64 -11.46 -9.55
CA ASP A 20 11.03 -11.05 -9.78
C ASP A 20 11.08 -9.57 -10.16
N MET A 21 10.15 -9.14 -11.03
CA MET A 21 10.03 -7.74 -11.41
C MET A 21 9.58 -6.86 -10.25
N LEU A 22 8.56 -7.29 -9.49
CA LEU A 22 7.99 -6.51 -8.38
C LEU A 22 8.91 -6.42 -7.17
N SER A 23 9.76 -7.42 -6.94
CA SER A 23 10.73 -7.43 -5.82
C SER A 23 12.04 -6.69 -6.12
N ASP A 24 12.26 -6.24 -7.36
CA ASP A 24 13.45 -5.48 -7.71
C ASP A 24 13.18 -3.97 -7.56
N LYS A 25 13.81 -3.36 -6.56
CA LYS A 25 13.76 -1.92 -6.28
C LYS A 25 14.06 -1.06 -7.50
N LYS A 26 14.89 -1.53 -8.44
CA LYS A 26 15.27 -0.78 -9.64
C LYS A 26 14.10 -0.49 -10.58
N ASN A 27 13.02 -1.26 -10.49
CA ASN A 27 11.81 -1.05 -11.28
C ASN A 27 10.89 0.04 -10.71
N TYR A 28 11.20 0.56 -9.53
CA TYR A 28 10.43 1.60 -8.87
C TYR A 28 11.05 2.98 -9.10
N SER A 29 10.20 3.97 -9.28
CA SER A 29 10.58 5.38 -9.33
C SER A 29 10.37 6.06 -7.98
N LEU A 30 11.17 7.11 -7.72
CA LEU A 30 10.96 7.96 -6.56
C LEU A 30 9.70 8.80 -6.74
N GLU A 31 8.95 8.97 -5.67
CA GLU A 31 7.83 9.91 -5.57
C GLU A 31 8.36 11.33 -5.41
N ASP A 32 7.84 12.29 -6.19
CA ASP A 32 8.31 13.66 -6.19
C ASP A 32 8.00 14.39 -4.87
N ASP A 33 6.79 14.17 -4.31
CA ASP A 33 6.37 14.76 -3.05
C ASP A 33 5.63 13.73 -2.16
N PRO A 34 6.37 12.88 -1.44
CA PRO A 34 5.79 11.82 -0.62
C PRO A 34 5.16 12.31 0.69
N GLY A 35 5.27 13.61 0.98
CA GLY A 35 4.91 14.18 2.26
C GLY A 35 5.90 13.86 3.40
N PRO A 36 5.86 14.61 4.52
CA PRO A 36 6.90 14.52 5.56
C PRO A 36 6.93 13.17 6.27
N PHE A 37 5.80 12.55 6.54
CA PHE A 37 5.74 11.25 7.20
C PHE A 37 6.40 10.16 6.34
N SER A 38 6.00 10.05 5.07
CA SER A 38 6.57 9.08 4.13
C SER A 38 8.07 9.30 3.92
N LYS A 39 8.49 10.57 3.81
CA LYS A 39 9.90 10.96 3.67
C LYS A 39 10.73 10.48 4.87
N ASN A 40 10.26 10.72 6.09
CA ASN A 40 10.96 10.31 7.31
C ASN A 40 11.06 8.79 7.47
N ASN A 41 10.08 8.05 6.95
CA ASN A 41 10.03 6.58 7.03
C ASN A 41 10.62 5.86 5.81
N GLY A 42 11.06 6.61 4.78
CA GLY A 42 11.60 6.03 3.56
C GLY A 42 10.56 5.40 2.63
N PHE A 43 9.28 5.75 2.76
CA PHE A 43 8.18 5.27 1.92
C PHE A 43 8.10 6.06 0.61
N LEU A 44 9.13 5.93 -0.23
CA LEU A 44 9.42 6.85 -1.32
C LEU A 44 9.21 6.27 -2.72
N TYR A 45 8.98 4.98 -2.86
CA TYR A 45 9.08 4.31 -4.15
C TYR A 45 7.73 3.86 -4.67
N ASN A 46 7.46 4.15 -5.95
CA ASN A 46 6.24 3.81 -6.65
C ASN A 46 6.53 3.03 -7.93
N LEU A 47 5.62 2.12 -8.26
CA LEU A 47 5.59 1.42 -9.54
C LEU A 47 4.13 1.30 -10.00
N GLU A 48 3.87 1.63 -11.26
CA GLU A 48 2.60 1.30 -11.90
C GLU A 48 2.84 0.16 -12.89
N CYS A 49 2.09 -0.91 -12.72
CA CYS A 49 2.16 -2.09 -13.57
C CYS A 49 0.76 -2.62 -13.84
N ASN A 50 0.38 -2.70 -15.14
CA ASN A 50 -0.93 -3.20 -15.56
C ASN A 50 -2.14 -2.51 -14.89
N GLY A 51 -2.03 -1.20 -14.64
CA GLY A 51 -3.07 -0.41 -13.97
C GLY A 51 -3.15 -0.60 -12.46
N ILE A 52 -2.20 -1.32 -11.87
CA ILE A 52 -2.07 -1.49 -10.41
C ILE A 52 -0.93 -0.64 -9.90
N PHE A 53 -1.18 0.04 -8.78
CA PHE A 53 -0.20 0.89 -8.11
C PHE A 53 0.47 0.14 -6.98
N PHE A 54 1.79 -0.02 -7.10
CA PHE A 54 2.65 -0.60 -6.07
C PHE A 54 3.44 0.50 -5.38
N LYS A 55 3.66 0.34 -4.09
CA LYS A 55 4.66 1.11 -3.35
C LYS A 55 5.68 0.17 -2.75
N GLY A 56 6.90 0.67 -2.56
CA GLY A 56 7.97 -0.09 -1.96
C GLY A 56 8.83 0.77 -1.02
N PHE A 57 9.46 0.13 -0.04
CA PHE A 57 10.50 0.73 0.78
C PHE A 57 11.52 -0.31 1.24
N GLU A 58 12.74 0.15 1.51
CA GLU A 58 13.77 -0.66 2.13
C GLU A 58 13.73 -0.46 3.64
N VAL A 59 13.63 -1.55 4.39
CA VAL A 59 13.62 -1.52 5.85
C VAL A 59 14.95 -1.00 6.37
N ASN A 60 14.95 0.19 6.96
CA ASN A 60 16.12 0.84 7.52
C ASN A 60 16.04 0.91 9.06
N GLU A 61 17.05 1.50 9.71
CA GLU A 61 17.16 1.59 11.17
C GLU A 61 15.92 2.23 11.82
N VAL A 62 15.39 3.32 11.24
CA VAL A 62 14.24 4.05 11.83
C VAL A 62 12.93 3.26 11.76
N ASN A 63 12.89 2.24 10.90
CA ASN A 63 11.72 1.37 10.75
C ASN A 63 11.74 0.20 11.75
N CYS A 64 12.89 -0.09 12.35
CA CYS A 64 13.11 -1.33 13.11
C CYS A 64 12.70 -1.20 14.58
N ASN A 65 12.30 -2.34 15.14
CA ASN A 65 12.26 -2.56 16.58
C ASN A 65 13.63 -3.04 17.10
N LYS A 66 13.73 -3.30 18.41
CA LYS A 66 14.97 -3.78 19.05
C LYS A 66 15.47 -5.14 18.53
N ALA A 67 14.60 -5.92 17.89
CA ALA A 67 14.97 -7.20 17.27
C ALA A 67 15.54 -7.08 15.86
N GLY A 68 15.68 -5.86 15.32
CA GLY A 68 16.23 -5.64 13.98
C GLY A 68 15.27 -5.99 12.84
N ILE A 69 13.99 -6.06 13.12
CA ILE A 69 12.93 -6.24 12.12
C ILE A 69 12.00 -5.03 12.12
N ALA A 70 11.32 -4.78 11.00
CA ALA A 70 10.36 -3.69 10.91
C ALA A 70 9.35 -3.75 12.05
N HIS A 71 9.20 -2.63 12.76
CA HIS A 71 8.17 -2.49 13.78
C HIS A 71 6.77 -2.67 13.16
N GLY A 72 5.86 -3.30 13.87
CA GLY A 72 4.49 -3.49 13.37
C GLY A 72 3.80 -2.17 12.97
N GLY A 73 4.08 -1.08 13.71
CA GLY A 73 3.63 0.26 13.36
C GLY A 73 4.13 0.75 12.00
N THR A 74 5.34 0.35 11.59
CA THR A 74 5.89 0.66 10.26
C THR A 74 5.08 -0.01 9.16
N LEU A 75 4.79 -1.31 9.30
CA LEU A 75 4.08 -2.07 8.29
C LEU A 75 2.63 -1.57 8.12
N ILE A 76 1.93 -1.31 9.22
CA ILE A 76 0.55 -0.80 9.14
C ILE A 76 0.50 0.63 8.59
N SER A 77 1.46 1.49 8.93
CA SER A 77 1.54 2.84 8.38
C SER A 77 1.85 2.84 6.89
N PHE A 78 2.71 1.91 6.44
CA PHE A 78 3.00 1.74 5.03
C PHE A 78 1.77 1.26 4.25
N ALA A 79 1.03 0.28 4.79
CA ALA A 79 -0.22 -0.22 4.20
C ALA A 79 -1.30 0.86 4.14
N ASP A 80 -1.45 1.67 5.18
CA ASP A 80 -2.35 2.84 5.21
C ASP A 80 -2.02 3.81 4.05
N GLY A 81 -0.75 4.13 3.88
CA GLY A 81 -0.26 4.98 2.80
C GLY A 81 -0.54 4.40 1.41
N ILE A 82 -0.38 3.09 1.21
CA ILE A 82 -0.70 2.43 -0.07
C ILE A 82 -2.20 2.54 -0.36
N MET A 83 -3.05 2.25 0.62
CA MET A 83 -4.50 2.33 0.47
C MET A 83 -4.95 3.76 0.14
N GLY A 84 -4.44 4.76 0.88
CA GLY A 84 -4.73 6.17 0.62
C GLY A 84 -4.28 6.62 -0.77
N TYR A 85 -3.08 6.21 -1.20
CA TYR A 85 -2.55 6.50 -2.53
C TYR A 85 -3.41 5.87 -3.63
N THR A 86 -3.79 4.61 -3.47
CA THR A 86 -4.64 3.89 -4.43
C THR A 86 -6.03 4.55 -4.55
N ALA A 87 -6.62 4.96 -3.43
CA ALA A 87 -7.88 5.67 -3.41
C ALA A 87 -7.80 7.02 -4.14
N TRP A 88 -6.74 7.79 -3.89
CA TRP A 88 -6.51 9.07 -4.55
C TRP A 88 -6.28 8.93 -6.06
N LYS A 89 -5.51 7.93 -6.47
CA LYS A 89 -5.26 7.66 -7.90
C LYS A 89 -6.53 7.28 -8.65
N LYS A 90 -7.46 6.61 -7.98
CA LYS A 90 -8.72 6.20 -8.61
C LYS A 90 -9.63 7.40 -8.94
N ASP A 91 -9.89 8.28 -7.97
CA ASP A 91 -10.95 9.29 -8.08
C ASP A 91 -10.50 10.72 -7.79
N SER A 92 -9.21 10.93 -7.48
CA SER A 92 -8.62 12.24 -7.10
C SER A 92 -9.31 12.92 -5.91
N PHE A 93 -10.08 12.18 -5.11
CA PHE A 93 -10.65 12.68 -3.87
C PHE A 93 -9.76 12.33 -2.68
N PRO A 94 -9.50 13.28 -1.79
CA PRO A 94 -8.86 12.97 -0.53
C PRO A 94 -9.74 12.05 0.29
N CYS A 95 -9.12 11.12 1.02
CA CYS A 95 -9.81 10.23 1.93
C CYS A 95 -9.14 10.24 3.30
N LEU A 96 -9.91 9.89 4.32
CA LEU A 96 -9.44 9.75 5.70
C LEU A 96 -9.62 8.31 6.16
N THR A 97 -8.59 7.76 6.75
CA THR A 97 -8.63 6.44 7.36
C THR A 97 -9.59 6.44 8.55
N ALA A 98 -10.63 5.61 8.48
CA ALA A 98 -11.60 5.44 9.57
C ALA A 98 -11.28 4.18 10.40
N LYS A 99 -10.78 3.12 9.77
CA LYS A 99 -10.45 1.86 10.43
C LYS A 99 -9.40 1.11 9.63
N LEU A 100 -8.47 0.46 10.35
CA LEU A 100 -7.57 -0.55 9.81
C LEU A 100 -7.62 -1.80 10.68
N THR A 101 -7.62 -2.97 10.05
CA THR A 101 -7.45 -4.26 10.70
C THR A 101 -6.31 -4.99 10.01
N ALA A 102 -5.31 -5.41 10.78
CA ALA A 102 -4.06 -5.93 10.23
C ALA A 102 -3.74 -7.34 10.71
N ASN A 103 -3.11 -8.13 9.84
CA ASN A 103 -2.51 -9.42 10.14
C ASN A 103 -1.01 -9.36 9.88
N TYR A 104 -0.21 -9.63 10.90
CA TYR A 104 1.25 -9.70 10.83
C TYR A 104 1.63 -11.16 10.61
N ILE A 105 2.04 -11.49 9.38
CA ILE A 105 2.20 -12.88 8.91
C ILE A 105 3.65 -13.31 8.97
N GLY A 106 4.58 -12.40 8.62
CA GLY A 106 6.00 -12.68 8.62
C GLY A 106 6.87 -11.48 9.00
N PRO A 107 8.11 -11.70 9.43
CA PRO A 107 9.03 -10.64 9.76
C PRO A 107 9.56 -9.94 8.50
N ALA A 108 9.90 -8.66 8.64
CA ALA A 108 10.63 -7.88 7.63
C ALA A 108 11.98 -7.44 8.22
N PRO A 109 13.06 -8.22 8.04
CA PRO A 109 14.38 -7.87 8.55
C PRO A 109 14.92 -6.56 7.98
N LYS A 110 15.78 -5.86 8.72
CA LYS A 110 16.52 -4.70 8.21
C LYS A 110 17.24 -5.03 6.91
N GLY A 111 17.18 -4.14 5.93
CA GLY A 111 17.72 -4.32 4.60
C GLY A 111 16.77 -5.02 3.61
N SER A 112 15.64 -5.55 4.08
CA SER A 112 14.65 -6.15 3.18
C SER A 112 13.95 -5.09 2.34
N TRP A 113 13.66 -5.42 1.08
CA TRP A 113 12.75 -4.67 0.24
C TRP A 113 11.32 -5.16 0.50
N VAL A 114 10.50 -4.27 1.05
CA VAL A 114 9.06 -4.51 1.25
C VAL A 114 8.29 -3.76 0.19
N TYR A 115 7.39 -4.44 -0.49
CA TYR A 115 6.51 -3.82 -1.48
C TYR A 115 5.07 -4.33 -1.31
N GLY A 116 4.14 -3.61 -1.86
CA GLY A 116 2.75 -4.01 -1.80
C GLY A 116 1.83 -3.17 -2.65
N PHE A 117 0.59 -3.58 -2.68
CA PHE A 117 -0.49 -2.91 -3.39
C PHE A 117 -1.79 -2.98 -2.60
N ALA A 118 -2.72 -2.12 -2.96
CA ALA A 118 -4.07 -2.16 -2.41
C ALA A 118 -5.11 -2.24 -3.52
N GLU A 119 -6.25 -2.80 -3.17
CA GLU A 119 -7.43 -2.90 -4.02
C GLU A 119 -8.66 -2.32 -3.34
N VAL A 120 -9.55 -1.72 -4.12
CA VAL A 120 -10.86 -1.28 -3.66
C VAL A 120 -11.81 -2.46 -3.76
N ILE A 121 -12.23 -2.99 -2.60
CA ILE A 121 -13.19 -4.10 -2.52
C ILE A 121 -14.60 -3.61 -2.86
N ARG A 122 -14.97 -2.45 -2.31
CA ARG A 122 -16.25 -1.80 -2.56
C ARG A 122 -16.15 -0.30 -2.32
N GLU A 123 -16.84 0.45 -3.16
CA GLU A 123 -17.06 1.88 -3.01
C GLU A 123 -18.53 2.17 -2.79
N THR A 124 -18.81 3.11 -1.90
CA THR A 124 -20.12 3.74 -1.70
C THR A 124 -19.98 5.24 -1.93
N ASN A 125 -21.07 6.00 -1.80
CA ASN A 125 -21.01 7.46 -1.95
C ASN A 125 -20.02 8.17 -1.01
N SER A 126 -19.71 7.57 0.14
CA SER A 126 -18.91 8.22 1.19
C SER A 126 -17.79 7.34 1.78
N ILE A 127 -17.74 6.05 1.44
CA ILE A 127 -16.84 5.08 2.06
C ILE A 127 -16.20 4.21 0.99
N LEU A 128 -14.88 3.94 1.17
CA LEU A 128 -14.13 2.92 0.47
C LEU A 128 -13.80 1.78 1.43
N PHE A 129 -14.09 0.56 1.01
CA PHE A 129 -13.62 -0.67 1.64
C PHE A 129 -12.43 -1.17 0.84
N MET A 130 -11.28 -1.31 1.48
CA MET A 130 -10.03 -1.60 0.81
C MET A 130 -9.29 -2.77 1.45
N ARG A 131 -8.45 -3.42 0.69
CA ARG A 131 -7.52 -4.45 1.15
C ARG A 131 -6.12 -4.14 0.65
N CYS A 132 -5.11 -4.37 1.50
CA CYS A 132 -3.71 -4.22 1.17
C CYS A 132 -2.95 -5.50 1.50
N SER A 133 -1.98 -5.84 0.68
CA SER A 133 -1.05 -6.94 0.91
C SER A 133 0.39 -6.46 0.73
N LEU A 134 1.27 -6.84 1.68
CA LEU A 134 2.70 -6.54 1.62
C LEU A 134 3.51 -7.82 1.46
N TYR A 135 4.60 -7.72 0.71
CA TYR A 135 5.45 -8.83 0.30
C TYR A 135 6.92 -8.53 0.53
N ILE A 136 7.69 -9.60 0.76
CA ILE A 136 9.14 -9.66 0.55
C ILE A 136 9.40 -10.78 -0.43
N LYS A 137 9.98 -10.49 -1.60
CA LYS A 137 10.06 -11.41 -2.74
C LYS A 137 8.64 -11.93 -3.07
N GLU A 138 8.44 -13.24 -3.12
CA GLU A 138 7.14 -13.90 -3.36
C GLU A 138 6.31 -14.14 -2.10
N ASN A 139 6.87 -13.86 -0.92
CA ASN A 139 6.23 -14.20 0.35
C ASN A 139 5.38 -13.03 0.89
N ILE A 140 4.13 -13.32 1.18
CA ILE A 140 3.26 -12.38 1.88
C ILE A 140 3.67 -12.28 3.34
N ILE A 141 3.89 -11.05 3.82
CA ILE A 141 4.33 -10.79 5.20
C ILE A 141 3.29 -10.05 6.04
N PHE A 142 2.33 -9.43 5.38
CA PHE A 142 1.34 -8.59 6.06
C PHE A 142 0.10 -8.42 5.17
N THR A 143 -1.07 -8.38 5.79
CA THR A 143 -2.33 -7.96 5.15
C THR A 143 -3.07 -6.98 6.02
N ALA A 144 -3.84 -6.09 5.40
CA ALA A 144 -4.76 -5.20 6.11
C ALA A 144 -6.05 -5.01 5.32
N ASP A 145 -7.16 -4.92 6.06
CA ASP A 145 -8.44 -4.40 5.56
C ASP A 145 -8.65 -3.00 6.11
N GLY A 146 -9.04 -2.06 5.24
CA GLY A 146 -9.21 -0.65 5.56
C GLY A 146 -10.60 -0.13 5.21
N ILE A 147 -11.09 0.79 6.04
CA ILE A 147 -12.28 1.60 5.78
C ILE A 147 -11.85 3.05 5.71
N PHE A 148 -12.11 3.71 4.58
CA PHE A 148 -11.73 5.09 4.32
C PHE A 148 -12.97 5.93 4.04
N LYS A 149 -13.04 7.10 4.65
CA LYS A 149 -14.07 8.09 4.38
C LYS A 149 -13.63 8.98 3.22
N ILE A 150 -14.43 9.06 2.18
CA ILE A 150 -14.20 9.96 1.05
C ILE A 150 -14.56 11.40 1.48
N ILE A 151 -13.62 12.33 1.29
CA ILE A 151 -13.86 13.75 1.53
C ILE A 151 -14.20 14.39 0.20
N ARG A 152 -15.49 14.57 -0.04
CA ARG A 152 -15.97 15.37 -1.16
C ARG A 152 -16.11 16.82 -0.69
N ASN A 153 -15.55 17.78 -1.41
CA ASN A 153 -15.79 19.18 -1.13
C ASN A 153 -17.32 19.41 -1.18
N ARG A 154 -17.92 19.63 -0.02
CA ARG A 154 -19.27 20.19 0.02
C ARG A 154 -19.18 21.54 -0.67
N GLY A 155 -19.88 21.70 -1.77
CA GLY A 155 -20.05 23.00 -2.40
C GLY A 155 -20.47 24.02 -1.32
N LYS A 156 -20.04 25.28 -1.45
CA LYS A 156 -20.30 26.37 -0.51
C LYS A 156 -21.77 26.64 -0.19
N ASN A 157 -22.71 25.80 -0.62
CA ASN A 157 -24.16 25.97 -0.55
C ASN A 157 -24.90 24.78 0.10
N ASP A 158 -24.29 24.04 1.03
CA ASP A 158 -25.02 23.06 1.83
C ASP A 158 -25.37 23.71 3.19
N PRO A 159 -26.66 24.08 3.43
CA PRO A 159 -27.09 24.57 4.73
C PRO A 159 -26.99 23.42 5.73
N SER A 160 -26.32 23.67 6.84
CA SER A 160 -26.14 22.82 8.01
C SER A 160 -27.40 22.15 8.53
#